data_bd4fccb59530db6bc6f2d8ca8d706834
#
_entry.id   bd4fccb59530db6bc6f2d8ca8d706834
#
_cell.length_a   1.000
_cell.length_b   1.000
_cell.length_c   1.000
_cell.angle_alpha   90.00
_cell.angle_beta   90.00
_cell.angle_gamma   90.00
#
_symmetry.space_group_name_H-M   'P 1'
#
loop_
_entity.id
_entity.type
_entity.pdbx_description
1 polymer ?
#
loop_
_entity_poly.entity_id
_entity_poly.type
_entity_poly.pdbx_seq_one_letter_code
_entity_poly.pdbx_strand_id
1 'polypeptide(L)'
;LEHRRQRQMCIRDRLQVIDNINKNNYKLLKQNEDLASYAVKLTKEEALINWKQKAKEVKNMINAFCPNPGAFTHQNEERINFYKAKLSKYPATVPGEIIESSKEKLIISANDHSVQILELSRPGKKRMQYKDFANGSRDFFGQKNILA
;
A
#
# COMPACT_ATOMS: atom_id res chain seq x y z
N LEU A 1 -9.81 -19.91 -1.54
CA LEU A 1 -10.52 -20.50 -2.70
C LEU A 1 -10.15 -19.82 -4.01
N GLU A 2 -10.00 -18.51 -4.08
CA GLU A 2 -9.65 -17.75 -5.30
C GLU A 2 -8.28 -18.13 -5.87
N HIS A 3 -7.24 -18.17 -5.06
CA HIS A 3 -5.89 -18.56 -5.52
C HIS A 3 -5.83 -19.98 -6.08
N ARG A 4 -6.71 -20.87 -5.63
CA ARG A 4 -6.79 -22.25 -6.16
C ARG A 4 -7.44 -22.29 -7.54
N ARG A 5 -8.48 -21.47 -7.75
CA ARG A 5 -9.16 -21.31 -9.06
C ARG A 5 -8.24 -20.66 -10.09
N GLN A 6 -7.54 -19.61 -9.70
CA GLN A 6 -6.59 -18.91 -10.59
C GLN A 6 -5.44 -19.83 -11.01
N ARG A 7 -4.90 -20.63 -10.08
CA ARG A 7 -3.85 -21.61 -10.38
C ARG A 7 -4.33 -22.70 -11.32
N GLN A 8 -5.56 -23.18 -11.17
CA GLN A 8 -6.17 -24.16 -12.09
C GLN A 8 -6.41 -23.59 -13.49
N MET A 9 -6.86 -22.35 -13.60
CA MET A 9 -6.99 -21.67 -14.92
C MET A 9 -5.64 -21.60 -15.62
N CYS A 10 -4.61 -21.09 -14.98
CA CYS A 10 -3.28 -20.96 -15.57
C CYS A 10 -2.69 -22.31 -16.01
N ILE A 11 -2.93 -23.40 -15.29
CA ILE A 11 -2.47 -24.75 -15.68
C ILE A 11 -3.23 -25.23 -16.94
N ARG A 12 -4.54 -25.07 -16.98
CA ARG A 12 -5.36 -25.47 -18.13
C ARG A 12 -4.96 -24.71 -19.40
N ASP A 13 -4.80 -23.40 -19.30
CA ASP A 13 -4.41 -22.57 -20.43
C ASP A 13 -3.04 -22.96 -20.98
N ARG A 14 -2.08 -23.24 -20.11
CA ARG A 14 -0.74 -23.71 -20.51
C ARG A 14 -0.80 -25.04 -21.24
N LEU A 15 -1.57 -26.01 -20.75
CA LEU A 15 -1.75 -27.30 -21.42
C LEU A 15 -2.37 -27.13 -22.80
N GLN A 16 -3.38 -26.27 -22.92
CA GLN A 16 -4.00 -25.97 -24.20
C GLN A 16 -3.03 -25.34 -25.20
N VAL A 17 -2.16 -24.43 -24.73
CA VAL A 17 -1.11 -23.83 -25.57
C VAL A 17 -0.12 -24.88 -26.04
N ILE A 18 0.32 -25.78 -25.15
CA ILE A 18 1.22 -26.88 -25.52
C ILE A 18 0.59 -27.79 -26.57
N ASP A 19 -0.68 -28.15 -26.39
CA ASP A 19 -1.40 -28.98 -27.37
C ASP A 19 -1.53 -28.29 -28.74
N ASN A 20 -1.79 -26.98 -28.75
CA ASN A 20 -1.84 -26.20 -29.96
C ASN A 20 -0.48 -26.13 -30.67
N ILE A 21 0.61 -25.98 -29.92
CA ILE A 21 1.98 -26.00 -30.47
C ILE A 21 2.26 -27.38 -31.13
N ASN A 22 1.97 -28.47 -30.40
CA ASN A 22 2.18 -29.84 -30.90
C ASN A 22 1.39 -30.13 -32.17
N LYS A 23 0.21 -29.52 -32.34
CA LYS A 23 -0.66 -29.66 -33.50
C LYS A 23 -0.37 -28.64 -34.64
N ASN A 24 0.68 -27.81 -34.47
CA ASN A 24 0.98 -26.67 -35.36
C ASN A 24 -0.19 -25.69 -35.53
N ASN A 25 -1.09 -25.63 -34.56
CA ASN A 25 -2.26 -24.75 -34.54
C ASN A 25 -2.03 -23.54 -33.66
N TYR A 26 -1.11 -22.69 -34.04
CA TYR A 26 -0.81 -21.43 -33.36
C TYR A 26 -0.46 -20.32 -34.33
N LYS A 27 -0.62 -19.08 -33.88
CA LYS A 27 -0.22 -17.88 -34.63
C LYS A 27 0.69 -17.04 -33.73
N LEU A 28 1.88 -16.76 -34.24
CA LEU A 28 2.78 -15.80 -33.60
C LEU A 28 2.28 -14.38 -33.86
N LEU A 29 2.13 -13.61 -32.80
CA LEU A 29 1.83 -12.18 -32.87
C LEU A 29 3.07 -11.41 -32.39
N LYS A 30 3.54 -10.48 -33.22
CA LYS A 30 4.60 -9.57 -32.82
C LYS A 30 4.05 -8.60 -31.77
N GLN A 31 4.73 -8.49 -30.63
CA GLN A 31 4.37 -7.49 -29.64
C GLN A 31 4.67 -6.09 -30.16
N ASN A 32 3.85 -5.13 -29.76
CA ASN A 32 4.09 -3.73 -30.09
C ASN A 32 5.07 -3.15 -29.03
N GLU A 33 6.29 -2.90 -29.47
CA GLU A 33 7.37 -2.35 -28.62
C GLU A 33 7.03 -0.95 -28.09
N ASP A 34 6.22 -0.17 -28.81
CA ASP A 34 5.81 1.18 -28.37
C ASP A 34 4.89 1.13 -27.14
N LEU A 35 4.28 -0.02 -26.87
CA LEU A 35 3.45 -0.26 -25.67
C LEU A 35 4.21 -0.93 -24.54
N ALA A 36 5.50 -1.21 -24.72
CA ALA A 36 6.31 -1.85 -23.70
C ALA A 36 6.53 -0.89 -22.51
N SER A 37 6.31 -1.38 -21.30
CA SER A 37 6.64 -0.67 -20.08
C SER A 37 7.60 -1.50 -19.23
N TYR A 38 8.60 -0.83 -18.66
CA TYR A 38 9.60 -1.49 -17.83
C TYR A 38 9.24 -1.30 -16.36
N ALA A 39 9.05 -2.41 -15.65
CA ALA A 39 8.90 -2.41 -14.19
C ALA A 39 10.29 -2.57 -13.56
N VAL A 40 10.85 -1.48 -13.06
CA VAL A 40 12.10 -1.51 -12.31
C VAL A 40 11.88 -2.04 -10.90
N LYS A 41 12.96 -2.51 -10.25
CA LYS A 41 12.91 -2.96 -8.86
C LYS A 41 12.59 -1.78 -7.95
N LEU A 42 11.58 -1.96 -7.09
CA LEU A 42 11.21 -0.96 -6.08
C LEU A 42 12.37 -0.71 -5.11
N THR A 43 12.66 0.54 -4.84
CA THR A 43 13.64 0.97 -3.85
C THR A 43 12.99 1.22 -2.50
N LYS A 44 13.81 1.31 -1.44
CA LYS A 44 13.31 1.63 -0.10
C LYS A 44 12.82 3.08 -0.01
N GLU A 45 13.45 3.96 -0.75
CA GLU A 45 13.13 5.39 -0.81
C GLU A 45 11.75 5.63 -1.42
N GLU A 46 11.36 4.84 -2.41
CA GLU A 46 10.03 4.90 -3.02
C GLU A 46 8.91 4.51 -2.05
N ALA A 47 9.24 3.81 -0.95
CA ALA A 47 8.28 3.45 0.08
C ALA A 47 8.03 4.58 1.11
N LEU A 48 8.76 5.69 1.06
CA LEU A 48 8.50 6.87 1.88
C LEU A 48 7.20 7.55 1.40
N ILE A 49 6.28 7.75 2.33
CA ILE A 49 4.97 8.33 2.04
C ILE A 49 5.12 9.83 1.80
N ASN A 50 4.72 10.28 0.62
CA ASN A 50 4.60 11.69 0.31
C ASN A 50 3.17 12.18 0.57
N TRP A 51 2.95 12.82 1.71
CA TRP A 51 1.64 13.33 2.13
C TRP A 51 1.11 14.47 1.25
N LYS A 52 1.96 15.09 0.41
CA LYS A 52 1.55 16.12 -0.56
C LYS A 52 0.82 15.53 -1.78
N GLN A 53 0.75 14.21 -1.90
CA GLN A 53 -0.07 13.53 -2.91
C GLN A 53 -1.55 13.50 -2.51
N LYS A 54 -2.42 13.14 -3.46
CA LYS A 54 -3.85 12.96 -3.18
C LYS A 54 -4.09 11.78 -2.23
N ALA A 55 -5.08 11.89 -1.36
CA ALA A 55 -5.41 10.86 -0.39
C ALA A 55 -5.64 9.47 -1.02
N LYS A 56 -6.20 9.42 -2.23
CA LYS A 56 -6.37 8.17 -2.99
C LYS A 56 -5.03 7.54 -3.36
N GLU A 57 -4.05 8.34 -3.75
CA GLU A 57 -2.71 7.89 -4.14
C GLU A 57 -1.95 7.39 -2.91
N VAL A 58 -1.96 8.17 -1.81
CA VAL A 58 -1.38 7.77 -0.53
C VAL A 58 -1.97 6.45 -0.02
N LYS A 59 -3.30 6.34 -0.01
CA LYS A 59 -3.98 5.09 0.37
C LYS A 59 -3.58 3.92 -0.53
N ASN A 60 -3.52 4.12 -1.83
CA ASN A 60 -3.15 3.07 -2.78
C ASN A 60 -1.70 2.63 -2.58
N MET A 61 -0.78 3.58 -2.38
CA MET A 61 0.62 3.31 -2.08
C MET A 61 0.78 2.47 -0.82
N ILE A 62 0.14 2.86 0.29
CA ILE A 62 0.19 2.10 1.56
C ILE A 62 -0.28 0.66 1.34
N ASN A 63 -1.38 0.46 0.63
CA ASN A 63 -1.94 -0.87 0.41
C ASN A 63 -1.14 -1.69 -0.60
N ALA A 64 -0.53 -1.07 -1.61
CA ALA A 64 0.26 -1.73 -2.64
C ALA A 64 1.62 -2.21 -2.11
N PHE A 65 2.27 -1.44 -1.25
CA PHE A 65 3.56 -1.80 -0.67
C PHE A 65 3.46 -2.84 0.46
N CYS A 66 2.26 -3.22 0.87
CA CYS A 66 2.02 -4.26 1.87
C CYS A 66 2.21 -5.67 1.29
N PRO A 67 2.91 -6.62 1.95
CA PRO A 67 3.64 -6.44 3.20
C PRO A 67 5.08 -5.92 3.03
N ASN A 68 5.67 -6.00 1.86
CA ASN A 68 7.04 -5.61 1.58
C ASN A 68 7.12 -4.71 0.33
N PRO A 69 7.89 -3.61 0.42
CA PRO A 69 8.77 -3.16 1.51
C PRO A 69 8.03 -2.51 2.70
N GLY A 70 6.72 -2.28 2.62
CA GLY A 70 5.92 -1.52 3.57
C GLY A 70 6.09 -0.02 3.37
N ALA A 71 5.00 0.70 3.12
CA ALA A 71 5.05 2.17 3.06
C ALA A 71 5.36 2.72 4.45
N PHE A 72 6.17 3.78 4.52
CA PHE A 72 6.59 4.32 5.80
C PHE A 72 6.59 5.85 5.83
N THR A 73 6.60 6.36 7.03
CA THR A 73 6.76 7.79 7.36
C THR A 73 7.62 7.90 8.63
N HIS A 74 8.04 9.10 8.97
CA HIS A 74 8.76 9.34 10.21
C HIS A 74 7.89 10.12 11.20
N GLN A 75 7.92 9.69 12.45
CA GLN A 75 7.33 10.38 13.60
C GLN A 75 8.38 10.47 14.71
N ASN A 76 8.76 11.70 15.12
CA ASN A 76 9.79 11.91 16.12
C ASN A 76 11.08 11.12 15.82
N GLU A 77 11.58 11.21 14.57
CA GLU A 77 12.76 10.49 14.07
C GLU A 77 12.61 8.96 14.02
N GLU A 78 11.49 8.41 14.46
CA GLU A 78 11.20 6.99 14.39
C GLU A 78 10.47 6.65 13.10
N ARG A 79 10.96 5.64 12.37
CA ARG A 79 10.31 5.11 11.16
C ARG A 79 9.09 4.30 11.54
N ILE A 80 7.92 4.67 11.04
CA ILE A 80 6.67 3.92 11.24
C ILE A 80 6.21 3.35 9.90
N ASN A 81 5.99 2.04 9.85
CA ASN A 81 5.46 1.40 8.65
C ASN A 81 3.94 1.31 8.73
N PHE A 82 3.28 1.69 7.63
CA PHE A 82 1.84 1.53 7.44
C PHE A 82 1.57 0.43 6.42
N TYR A 83 0.61 -0.44 6.72
CA TYR A 83 0.31 -1.61 5.89
C TYR A 83 -1.09 -1.62 5.32
N LYS A 84 -2.02 -0.93 5.98
CA LYS A 84 -3.41 -0.84 5.52
C LYS A 84 -4.01 0.51 5.83
N ALA A 85 -4.65 1.07 4.82
CA ALA A 85 -5.29 2.36 4.91
C ALA A 85 -6.60 2.41 4.11
N LYS A 86 -7.49 3.31 4.49
CA LYS A 86 -8.70 3.64 3.74
C LYS A 86 -8.88 5.16 3.67
N LEU A 87 -9.68 5.62 2.73
CA LEU A 87 -10.06 7.02 2.67
C LEU A 87 -10.92 7.38 3.89
N SER A 88 -10.71 8.58 4.41
CA SER A 88 -11.48 9.13 5.51
C SER A 88 -12.46 10.20 4.96
N LYS A 89 -13.47 10.52 5.76
CA LYS A 89 -14.46 11.58 5.44
C LYS A 89 -14.03 12.97 5.91
N TYR A 90 -12.92 13.04 6.65
CA TYR A 90 -12.41 14.32 7.14
C TYR A 90 -11.79 15.14 5.99
N PRO A 91 -12.06 16.44 5.95
CA PRO A 91 -11.43 17.32 4.97
C PRO A 91 -9.91 17.38 5.19
N ALA A 92 -9.19 17.81 4.17
CA ALA A 92 -7.77 18.04 4.29
C ALA A 92 -7.47 19.26 5.18
N THR A 93 -6.34 19.18 5.86
CA THR A 93 -5.68 20.29 6.58
C THR A 93 -4.28 20.45 5.98
N VAL A 94 -3.26 20.54 6.78
CA VAL A 94 -1.87 20.55 6.29
C VAL A 94 -1.45 19.11 5.92
N PRO A 95 -0.88 18.86 4.73
CA PRO A 95 -0.39 17.54 4.35
C PRO A 95 0.56 16.95 5.40
N GLY A 96 0.28 15.72 5.85
CA GLY A 96 1.01 15.04 6.92
C GLY A 96 0.51 15.34 8.33
N GLU A 97 -0.39 16.30 8.51
CA GLU A 97 -0.95 16.63 9.83
C GLU A 97 -1.85 15.49 10.36
N ILE A 98 -1.68 15.18 11.63
CA ILE A 98 -2.52 14.23 12.34
C ILE A 98 -3.80 14.93 12.78
N ILE A 99 -4.89 14.70 12.06
CA ILE A 99 -6.21 15.31 12.31
C ILE A 99 -6.86 14.68 13.55
N GLU A 100 -6.79 13.36 13.66
CA GLU A 100 -7.36 12.60 14.78
C GLU A 100 -6.41 11.48 15.19
N SER A 101 -6.09 11.42 16.48
CA SER A 101 -5.39 10.32 17.11
C SER A 101 -6.19 9.92 18.36
N SER A 102 -7.15 9.03 18.17
CA SER A 102 -7.99 8.48 19.23
C SER A 102 -7.69 7.00 19.45
N LYS A 103 -8.30 6.37 20.45
CA LYS A 103 -8.17 4.91 20.63
C LYS A 103 -8.67 4.09 19.44
N GLU A 104 -9.53 4.67 18.65
CA GLU A 104 -10.21 3.98 17.55
C GLU A 104 -9.63 4.30 16.17
N LYS A 105 -9.07 5.51 16.01
CA LYS A 105 -8.72 6.04 14.69
C LYS A 105 -7.44 6.84 14.71
N LEU A 106 -6.66 6.66 13.65
CA LEU A 106 -5.58 7.54 13.27
C LEU A 106 -5.92 8.10 11.89
N ILE A 107 -6.12 9.40 11.81
CA ILE A 107 -6.48 10.11 10.59
C ILE A 107 -5.42 11.14 10.29
N ILE A 108 -4.85 11.05 9.10
CA ILE A 108 -3.75 11.89 8.64
C ILE A 108 -4.20 12.61 7.39
N SER A 109 -3.89 13.89 7.31
CA SER A 109 -4.17 14.74 6.16
C SER A 109 -3.26 14.40 4.98
N ALA A 110 -3.82 14.35 3.79
CA ALA A 110 -3.12 14.40 2.53
C ALA A 110 -3.45 15.73 1.82
N ASN A 111 -3.08 15.89 0.55
CA ASN A 111 -3.23 17.16 -0.13
C ASN A 111 -4.69 17.61 -0.37
N ASP A 112 -5.58 16.66 -0.67
CA ASP A 112 -6.98 16.93 -1.05
C ASP A 112 -7.99 16.42 -0.03
N HIS A 113 -7.63 15.40 0.71
CA HIS A 113 -8.49 14.71 1.67
C HIS A 113 -7.64 14.06 2.76
N SER A 114 -8.24 13.19 3.57
CA SER A 114 -7.54 12.47 4.63
C SER A 114 -7.58 10.97 4.47
N VAL A 115 -6.64 10.31 5.12
CA VAL A 115 -6.45 8.86 5.11
C VAL A 115 -6.54 8.33 6.53
N GLN A 116 -7.34 7.28 6.75
CA GLN A 116 -7.37 6.56 8.01
C GLN A 116 -6.43 5.37 7.95
N ILE A 117 -5.49 5.29 8.88
CA ILE A 117 -4.58 4.16 9.05
C ILE A 117 -5.27 3.07 9.85
N LEU A 118 -5.19 1.83 9.36
CA LEU A 118 -5.81 0.66 9.99
C LEU A 118 -4.79 -0.29 10.59
N GLU A 119 -3.61 -0.42 9.97
CA GLU A 119 -2.56 -1.33 10.41
C GLU A 119 -1.19 -0.67 10.27
N LEU A 120 -0.36 -0.87 11.28
CA LEU A 120 0.97 -0.29 11.35
C LEU A 120 1.97 -1.17 12.12
N SER A 121 3.25 -0.83 12.07
CA SER A 121 4.26 -1.34 13.00
C SER A 121 5.33 -0.28 13.30
N ARG A 122 5.91 -0.38 14.48
CA ARG A 122 7.15 0.33 14.86
C ARG A 122 8.38 -0.53 14.50
N PRO A 123 9.57 0.05 14.43
CA PRO A 123 10.79 -0.70 14.21
C PRO A 123 10.95 -1.86 15.20
N GLY A 124 11.28 -3.04 14.69
CA GLY A 124 11.47 -4.23 15.50
C GLY A 124 10.21 -4.82 16.15
N LYS A 125 9.04 -4.24 15.88
CA LYS A 125 7.76 -4.74 16.39
C LYS A 125 6.94 -5.41 15.29
N LYS A 126 6.06 -6.33 15.71
CA LYS A 126 5.13 -7.00 14.79
C LYS A 126 4.08 -6.00 14.28
N ARG A 127 3.60 -6.25 13.05
CA ARG A 127 2.43 -5.58 12.48
C ARG A 127 1.20 -5.82 13.36
N MET A 128 0.44 -4.76 13.62
CA MET A 128 -0.76 -4.80 14.47
C MET A 128 -1.84 -3.84 13.95
N GLN A 129 -3.06 -4.05 14.40
CA GLN A 129 -4.15 -3.11 14.17
C GLN A 129 -3.88 -1.81 14.92
N TYR A 130 -4.32 -0.68 14.33
CA TYR A 130 -4.13 0.61 14.99
C TYR A 130 -4.76 0.66 16.39
N LYS A 131 -5.94 0.05 16.59
CA LYS A 131 -6.61 -0.01 17.90
C LYS A 131 -5.74 -0.66 18.99
N ASP A 132 -5.07 -1.75 18.65
CA ASP A 132 -4.17 -2.46 19.57
C ASP A 132 -2.95 -1.61 19.90
N PHE A 133 -2.41 -0.94 18.88
CA PHE A 133 -1.31 0.02 19.06
C PHE A 133 -1.70 1.17 19.98
N ALA A 134 -2.86 1.80 19.77
CA ALA A 134 -3.34 2.93 20.54
C ALA A 134 -3.57 2.60 22.03
N ASN A 135 -3.95 1.35 22.35
CA ASN A 135 -4.09 0.91 23.74
C ASN A 135 -2.76 0.90 24.50
N GLY A 136 -1.65 0.61 23.81
CA GLY A 136 -0.31 0.55 24.41
C GLY A 136 0.51 1.83 24.27
N SER A 137 0.10 2.79 23.45
CA SER A 137 0.90 3.97 23.07
C SER A 137 0.03 5.18 22.77
N ARG A 138 -0.75 5.62 23.77
CA ARG A 138 -1.80 6.65 23.62
C ARG A 138 -1.30 7.99 23.09
N ASP A 139 -0.11 8.40 23.51
CA ASP A 139 0.42 9.73 23.19
C ASP A 139 1.46 9.73 22.08
N PHE A 140 1.67 8.59 21.43
CA PHE A 140 2.69 8.44 20.38
C PHE A 140 2.40 9.34 19.17
N PHE A 141 1.17 9.35 18.71
CA PHE A 141 0.70 10.25 17.66
C PHE A 141 -0.02 11.44 18.29
N GLY A 142 0.72 12.49 18.68
CA GLY A 142 0.11 13.73 19.17
C GLY A 142 -0.75 14.40 18.10
N GLN A 143 -1.89 14.95 18.50
CA GLN A 143 -2.70 15.77 17.58
C GLN A 143 -1.89 16.98 17.09
N LYS A 144 -2.10 17.35 15.81
CA LYS A 144 -1.39 18.43 15.10
C LYS A 144 0.11 18.20 14.85
N ASN A 145 0.65 17.03 15.17
CA ASN A 145 1.99 16.68 14.70
C ASN A 145 1.96 16.47 13.19
N ILE A 146 3.05 16.86 12.53
CA ILE A 146 3.22 16.69 11.08
C ILE A 146 4.20 15.54 10.86
N LEU A 147 3.78 14.56 10.09
CA LEU A 147 4.60 13.43 9.66
C LEU A 147 5.49 13.84 8.47
N ALA A 148 6.73 13.41 8.51
CA ALA A 148 7.70 13.63 7.44
C ALA A 148 7.91 12.36 6.58
#